data_86b4c8b065f5a65f1f5102f0b1327447
#
_entry.id   86b4c8b065f5a65f1f5102f0b1327447
#
_cell.length_a   1.000
_cell.length_b   1.000
_cell.length_c   1.000
_cell.angle_alpha   90.00
_cell.angle_beta   90.00
_cell.angle_gamma   90.00
#
_symmetry.space_group_name_H-M   'P 1'
#
loop_
_entity.id
_entity.type
_entity.pdbx_description
1 polymer ?
#
loop_
_entity_poly.entity_id
_entity_poly.type
_entity_poly.pdbx_seq_one_letter_code
_entity_poly.pdbx_strand_id
1 'polypeptide(L)'
;IRKVAKYVQEFKPVFLYLFAKQNTLGRETAIRNMKQNIEKSKRRIKELDMLIERIYEDNVLGKISDERFYRMSANYEKEQKELLAAVEHDEQAVRKAEQEKIDLKVFLEAIRECTDLKELTPTIVNTLIKRIEVHNSEKGEDGIKHVPIDISFAAVGIINIPTEKELIAAMEEMRENPLKSA
;
A
#
# COMPACT_ATOMS: atom_id res chain seq x y z
N ILE A 1 22.95 -7.85 -2.35
CA ILE A 1 21.83 -8.59 -2.96
C ILE A 1 21.86 -10.05 -2.51
N ARG A 2 22.92 -10.84 -2.77
CA ARG A 2 22.99 -12.27 -2.40
C ARG A 2 22.71 -12.52 -0.91
N LYS A 3 23.28 -11.71 0.01
CA LYS A 3 23.03 -11.83 1.46
C LYS A 3 21.56 -11.61 1.79
N VAL A 4 20.91 -10.61 1.17
CA VAL A 4 19.49 -10.32 1.35
C VAL A 4 18.64 -11.46 0.79
N ALA A 5 18.96 -11.94 -0.42
CA ALA A 5 18.26 -13.07 -1.04
C ALA A 5 18.33 -14.33 -0.14
N LYS A 6 19.51 -14.65 0.36
CA LYS A 6 19.71 -15.77 1.30
C LYS A 6 18.88 -15.59 2.58
N TYR A 7 18.93 -14.41 3.20
CA TYR A 7 18.12 -14.10 4.39
C TYR A 7 16.62 -14.30 4.13
N VAL A 8 16.11 -13.69 3.05
CA VAL A 8 14.67 -13.77 2.73
C VAL A 8 14.23 -15.21 2.46
N GLN A 9 15.09 -16.05 1.89
CA GLN A 9 14.75 -17.47 1.63
C GLN A 9 14.84 -18.34 2.87
N GLU A 10 15.94 -18.25 3.60
CA GLU A 10 16.15 -19.07 4.81
C GLU A 10 15.14 -18.71 5.91
N PHE A 11 14.76 -17.41 6.02
CA PHE A 11 13.89 -16.90 7.06
C PHE A 11 12.61 -16.25 6.51
N LYS A 12 12.09 -16.77 5.41
CA LYS A 12 10.89 -16.21 4.74
C LYS A 12 9.71 -15.92 5.69
N PRO A 13 9.33 -16.82 6.62
CA PRO A 13 8.24 -16.54 7.55
C PRO A 13 8.53 -15.33 8.45
N VAL A 14 9.76 -15.23 8.95
CA VAL A 14 10.17 -14.11 9.82
C VAL A 14 10.27 -12.82 9.02
N PHE A 15 10.81 -12.87 7.81
CA PHE A 15 10.85 -11.71 6.90
C PHE A 15 9.42 -11.18 6.65
N LEU A 16 8.49 -12.06 6.30
CA LEU A 16 7.10 -11.68 6.06
C LEU A 16 6.44 -11.14 7.33
N TYR A 17 6.72 -11.71 8.49
CA TYR A 17 6.23 -11.23 9.78
C TYR A 17 6.73 -9.82 10.07
N LEU A 18 8.03 -9.57 9.98
CA LEU A 18 8.61 -8.25 10.22
C LEU A 18 8.12 -7.22 9.20
N PHE A 19 8.04 -7.59 7.93
CA PHE A 19 7.51 -6.73 6.88
C PHE A 19 6.04 -6.39 7.13
N ALA A 20 5.22 -7.36 7.48
CA ALA A 20 3.84 -7.16 7.84
C ALA A 20 3.70 -6.27 9.09
N LYS A 21 4.49 -6.52 10.14
CA LYS A 21 4.48 -5.70 11.35
C LYS A 21 4.77 -4.23 11.07
N GLN A 22 5.71 -3.94 10.18
CA GLN A 22 6.03 -2.56 9.77
C GLN A 22 4.93 -1.90 8.93
N ASN A 23 4.21 -2.68 8.12
CA ASN A 23 3.33 -2.14 7.09
C ASN A 23 1.83 -2.47 7.28
N THR A 24 1.45 -3.41 8.16
CA THR A 24 0.12 -4.07 8.08
C THR A 24 -0.76 -3.89 9.32
N LEU A 25 -0.24 -3.53 10.50
CA LEU A 25 -1.09 -3.33 11.69
C LEU A 25 -2.10 -2.20 11.45
N GLY A 26 -3.32 -2.57 11.14
CA GLY A 26 -4.43 -1.65 10.82
C GLY A 26 -4.70 -1.42 9.32
N ARG A 27 -3.76 -1.72 8.42
CA ARG A 27 -3.88 -1.40 6.98
C ARG A 27 -4.95 -2.24 6.27
N GLU A 28 -5.03 -3.52 6.55
CA GLU A 28 -6.07 -4.40 5.93
C GLU A 28 -7.47 -4.00 6.37
N THR A 29 -7.64 -3.71 7.66
CA THR A 29 -8.91 -3.18 8.19
C THR A 29 -9.24 -1.84 7.56
N ALA A 30 -8.26 -0.94 7.42
CA ALA A 30 -8.45 0.35 6.76
C ALA A 30 -8.87 0.20 5.30
N ILE A 31 -8.21 -0.67 4.53
CA ILE A 31 -8.57 -0.95 3.12
C ILE A 31 -9.97 -1.55 3.01
N ARG A 32 -10.33 -2.48 3.89
CA ARG A 32 -11.67 -3.06 3.93
C ARG A 32 -12.72 -2.00 4.23
N ASN A 33 -12.46 -1.12 5.19
CA ASN A 33 -13.34 -0.01 5.52
C ASN A 33 -13.47 0.98 4.35
N MET A 34 -12.35 1.32 3.67
CA MET A 34 -12.37 2.14 2.46
C MET A 34 -13.25 1.52 1.37
N LYS A 35 -13.10 0.23 1.07
CA LYS A 35 -13.95 -0.47 0.09
C LYS A 35 -15.44 -0.41 0.46
N GLN A 36 -15.78 -0.57 1.74
CA GLN A 36 -17.15 -0.43 2.20
C GLN A 36 -17.68 1.00 2.06
N ASN A 37 -16.84 1.99 2.36
CA ASN A 37 -17.21 3.41 2.22
C ASN A 37 -17.41 3.78 0.74
N ILE A 38 -16.55 3.31 -0.17
CA ILE A 38 -16.72 3.47 -1.62
C ILE A 38 -18.11 2.99 -2.06
N GLU A 39 -18.49 1.77 -1.65
CA GLU A 39 -19.80 1.20 -2.01
C GLU A 39 -20.98 2.02 -1.45
N LYS A 40 -20.87 2.46 -0.19
CA LYS A 40 -21.89 3.32 0.43
C LYS A 40 -22.01 4.66 -0.31
N SER A 41 -20.88 5.30 -0.58
CA SER A 41 -20.85 6.59 -1.28
C SER A 41 -21.38 6.46 -2.70
N LYS A 42 -21.05 5.40 -3.44
CA LYS A 42 -21.61 5.15 -4.78
C LYS A 42 -23.12 4.94 -4.77
N ARG A 43 -23.66 4.26 -3.75
CA ARG A 43 -25.10 4.12 -3.59
C ARG A 43 -25.75 5.47 -3.30
N ARG A 44 -25.15 6.26 -2.42
CA ARG A 44 -25.66 7.59 -2.08
C ARG A 44 -25.65 8.55 -3.28
N ILE A 45 -24.60 8.51 -4.10
CA ILE A 45 -24.52 9.28 -5.35
C ILE A 45 -25.71 8.96 -6.26
N LYS A 46 -26.03 7.67 -6.47
CA LYS A 46 -27.21 7.25 -7.26
C LYS A 46 -28.53 7.71 -6.66
N GLU A 47 -28.65 7.70 -5.32
CA GLU A 47 -29.83 8.24 -4.65
C GLU A 47 -29.96 9.74 -4.88
N LEU A 48 -28.84 10.48 -4.84
CA LEU A 48 -28.85 11.93 -5.10
C LEU A 48 -29.24 12.24 -6.54
N ASP A 49 -28.78 11.45 -7.52
CA ASP A 49 -29.24 11.58 -8.92
C ASP A 49 -30.76 11.47 -9.01
N MET A 50 -31.35 10.43 -8.42
CA MET A 50 -32.80 10.24 -8.40
C MET A 50 -33.54 11.36 -7.65
N LEU A 51 -32.96 11.89 -6.58
CA LEU A 51 -33.54 13.00 -5.83
C LEU A 51 -33.52 14.30 -6.64
N ILE A 52 -32.43 14.57 -7.37
CA ILE A 52 -32.31 15.74 -8.25
C ILE A 52 -33.36 15.66 -9.37
N GLU A 53 -33.48 14.50 -10.02
CA GLU A 53 -34.52 14.27 -11.05
C GLU A 53 -35.92 14.52 -10.48
N ARG A 54 -36.20 13.98 -9.30
CA ARG A 54 -37.54 14.14 -8.67
C ARG A 54 -37.86 15.57 -8.28
N ILE A 55 -36.91 16.31 -7.71
CA ILE A 55 -37.17 17.72 -7.36
C ILE A 55 -37.33 18.59 -8.62
N TYR A 56 -36.64 18.23 -9.71
CA TYR A 56 -36.83 18.88 -11.00
C TYR A 56 -38.27 18.68 -11.52
N GLU A 57 -38.77 17.45 -11.51
CA GLU A 57 -40.16 17.14 -11.90
C GLU A 57 -41.18 17.88 -11.02
N ASP A 58 -40.98 17.87 -9.69
CA ASP A 58 -41.88 18.54 -8.75
C ASP A 58 -41.85 20.06 -8.93
N ASN A 59 -40.74 20.65 -9.33
CA ASN A 59 -40.65 22.06 -9.68
C ASN A 59 -41.41 22.37 -10.99
N VAL A 60 -41.20 21.58 -12.05
CA VAL A 60 -41.92 21.75 -13.32
C VAL A 60 -43.43 21.62 -13.14
N LEU A 61 -43.86 20.72 -12.23
CA LEU A 61 -45.29 20.54 -11.91
C LEU A 61 -45.82 21.60 -10.92
N GLY A 62 -45.05 22.59 -10.54
CA GLY A 62 -45.44 23.64 -9.60
C GLY A 62 -45.67 23.20 -8.15
N LYS A 63 -45.25 21.99 -7.78
CA LYS A 63 -45.36 21.46 -6.40
C LYS A 63 -44.39 22.09 -5.42
N ILE A 64 -43.24 22.55 -5.93
CA ILE A 64 -42.25 23.30 -5.16
C ILE A 64 -41.90 24.59 -5.88
N SER A 65 -41.54 25.64 -5.12
CA SER A 65 -41.11 26.90 -5.69
C SER A 65 -39.70 26.83 -6.25
N ASP A 66 -39.41 27.72 -7.23
CA ASP A 66 -38.06 27.81 -7.83
C ASP A 66 -36.99 28.06 -6.77
N GLU A 67 -37.25 28.93 -5.80
CA GLU A 67 -36.28 29.19 -4.73
C GLU A 67 -35.95 27.92 -3.92
N ARG A 68 -36.98 27.10 -3.63
CA ARG A 68 -36.81 25.86 -2.91
C ARG A 68 -36.05 24.81 -3.77
N PHE A 69 -36.39 24.73 -5.04
CA PHE A 69 -35.70 23.88 -6.01
C PHE A 69 -34.22 24.21 -6.07
N TYR A 70 -33.85 25.47 -6.33
CA TYR A 70 -32.44 25.88 -6.42
C TYR A 70 -31.67 25.60 -5.13
N ARG A 71 -32.27 25.83 -3.98
CA ARG A 71 -31.59 25.53 -2.70
C ARG A 71 -31.36 24.04 -2.49
N MET A 72 -32.37 23.21 -2.82
CA MET A 72 -32.27 21.76 -2.65
C MET A 72 -31.28 21.18 -3.66
N SER A 73 -31.34 21.59 -4.93
CA SER A 73 -30.41 21.16 -5.99
C SER A 73 -29.00 21.48 -5.62
N ALA A 74 -28.70 22.72 -5.22
CA ALA A 74 -27.35 23.13 -4.82
C ALA A 74 -26.81 22.30 -3.64
N ASN A 75 -27.65 21.92 -2.67
CA ASN A 75 -27.23 21.07 -1.56
C ASN A 75 -26.92 19.64 -2.02
N TYR A 76 -27.75 19.06 -2.89
CA TYR A 76 -27.54 17.71 -3.41
C TYR A 76 -26.32 17.64 -4.33
N GLU A 77 -26.12 18.62 -5.19
CA GLU A 77 -24.96 18.73 -6.06
C GLU A 77 -23.66 18.89 -5.25
N LYS A 78 -23.70 19.68 -4.17
CA LYS A 78 -22.57 19.83 -3.26
C LYS A 78 -22.22 18.48 -2.58
N GLU A 79 -23.22 17.80 -2.01
CA GLU A 79 -23.02 16.49 -1.38
C GLU A 79 -22.47 15.48 -2.38
N GLN A 80 -23.02 15.45 -3.60
CA GLN A 80 -22.56 14.55 -4.66
C GLN A 80 -21.11 14.81 -5.03
N LYS A 81 -20.72 16.07 -5.19
CA LYS A 81 -19.33 16.44 -5.48
C LYS A 81 -18.34 16.00 -4.39
N GLU A 82 -18.73 16.19 -3.12
CA GLU A 82 -17.91 15.74 -1.98
C GLU A 82 -17.77 14.22 -1.95
N LEU A 83 -18.85 13.49 -2.21
CA LEU A 83 -18.83 12.03 -2.26
C LEU A 83 -18.01 11.50 -3.45
N LEU A 84 -18.09 12.12 -4.62
CA LEU A 84 -17.29 11.76 -5.79
C LEU A 84 -15.79 11.92 -5.52
N ALA A 85 -15.40 13.05 -4.91
CA ALA A 85 -14.00 13.28 -4.54
C ALA A 85 -13.50 12.26 -3.49
N ALA A 86 -14.33 11.91 -2.51
CA ALA A 86 -14.00 10.90 -1.51
C ALA A 86 -13.84 9.50 -2.15
N VAL A 87 -14.72 9.12 -3.06
CA VAL A 87 -14.64 7.85 -3.81
C VAL A 87 -13.35 7.78 -4.61
N GLU A 88 -13.01 8.84 -5.34
CA GLU A 88 -11.78 8.87 -6.14
C GLU A 88 -10.53 8.72 -5.28
N HIS A 89 -10.47 9.45 -4.16
CA HIS A 89 -9.36 9.35 -3.21
C HIS A 89 -9.22 7.93 -2.65
N ASP A 90 -10.32 7.35 -2.16
CA ASP A 90 -10.30 6.02 -1.55
C ASP A 90 -9.99 4.92 -2.58
N GLU A 91 -10.50 5.03 -3.82
CA GLU A 91 -10.17 4.10 -4.91
C GLU A 91 -8.68 4.15 -5.27
N GLN A 92 -8.07 5.34 -5.28
CA GLN A 92 -6.62 5.47 -5.53
C GLN A 92 -5.82 4.80 -4.41
N ALA A 93 -6.22 4.98 -3.14
CA ALA A 93 -5.58 4.34 -1.99
C ALA A 93 -5.69 2.81 -2.04
N VAL A 94 -6.87 2.29 -2.39
CA VAL A 94 -7.11 0.84 -2.55
C VAL A 94 -6.26 0.28 -3.69
N ARG A 95 -6.26 0.91 -4.88
CA ARG A 95 -5.43 0.49 -6.02
C ARG A 95 -3.94 0.44 -5.68
N LYS A 96 -3.45 1.47 -4.99
CA LYS A 96 -2.04 1.52 -4.54
C LYS A 96 -1.72 0.35 -3.61
N ALA A 97 -2.60 0.05 -2.65
CA ALA A 97 -2.39 -1.05 -1.72
C ALA A 97 -2.43 -2.43 -2.39
N GLU A 98 -3.30 -2.61 -3.38
CA GLU A 98 -3.36 -3.84 -4.19
C GLU A 98 -2.11 -4.02 -5.04
N GLN A 99 -1.60 -2.93 -5.66
CA GLN A 99 -0.36 -2.96 -6.42
C GLN A 99 0.82 -3.34 -5.54
N GLU A 100 0.93 -2.79 -4.34
CA GLU A 100 1.99 -3.14 -3.39
C GLU A 100 1.98 -4.63 -2.99
N LYS A 101 0.79 -5.26 -2.90
CA LYS A 101 0.69 -6.72 -2.68
C LYS A 101 1.22 -7.53 -3.87
N ILE A 102 0.92 -7.09 -5.09
CA ILE A 102 1.40 -7.71 -6.33
C ILE A 102 2.92 -7.57 -6.41
N ASP A 103 3.43 -6.38 -6.15
CA ASP A 103 4.86 -6.08 -6.21
C ASP A 103 5.65 -6.92 -5.18
N LEU A 104 5.10 -7.13 -3.98
CA LEU A 104 5.70 -8.02 -2.97
C LEU A 104 5.77 -9.47 -3.47
N LYS A 105 4.73 -9.95 -4.13
CA LYS A 105 4.72 -11.32 -4.69
C LYS A 105 5.78 -11.48 -5.76
N VAL A 106 5.87 -10.53 -6.69
CA VAL A 106 6.89 -10.50 -7.76
C VAL A 106 8.30 -10.45 -7.16
N PHE A 107 8.51 -9.63 -6.12
CA PHE A 107 9.77 -9.55 -5.40
C PHE A 107 10.16 -10.90 -4.78
N LEU A 108 9.25 -11.59 -4.12
CA LEU A 108 9.51 -12.89 -3.50
C LEU A 108 9.83 -13.99 -4.54
N GLU A 109 9.17 -13.95 -5.69
CA GLU A 109 9.44 -14.85 -6.81
C GLU A 109 10.86 -14.59 -7.39
N ALA A 110 11.20 -13.32 -7.63
CA ALA A 110 12.53 -12.95 -8.13
C ALA A 110 13.66 -13.28 -7.12
N ILE A 111 13.40 -13.12 -5.81
CA ILE A 111 14.35 -13.57 -4.77
C ILE A 111 14.55 -15.08 -4.83
N ARG A 112 13.49 -15.86 -5.04
CA ARG A 112 13.58 -17.32 -5.16
C ARG A 112 14.45 -17.73 -6.34
N GLU A 113 14.30 -17.07 -7.49
CA GLU A 113 15.11 -17.33 -8.67
C GLU A 113 16.59 -16.91 -8.47
N CYS A 114 16.83 -15.85 -7.68
CA CYS A 114 18.17 -15.29 -7.46
C CYS A 114 19.13 -16.21 -6.70
N THR A 115 18.65 -17.15 -5.88
CA THR A 115 19.53 -18.04 -5.08
C THR A 115 20.08 -19.20 -5.86
N ASP A 116 19.38 -19.63 -6.91
CA ASP A 116 19.85 -20.72 -7.77
C ASP A 116 20.84 -20.23 -8.83
N LEU A 117 21.06 -18.91 -8.92
CA LEU A 117 21.91 -18.30 -9.94
C LEU A 117 23.34 -18.05 -9.43
N LYS A 118 24.31 -18.57 -10.16
CA LYS A 118 25.72 -18.25 -9.93
C LYS A 118 26.07 -16.79 -10.19
N GLU A 119 25.29 -16.12 -11.05
CA GLU A 119 25.47 -14.73 -11.46
C GLU A 119 24.17 -13.94 -11.40
N LEU A 120 24.26 -12.66 -11.01
CA LEU A 120 23.16 -11.72 -11.07
C LEU A 120 22.98 -11.23 -12.51
N THR A 121 21.91 -11.63 -13.16
CA THR A 121 21.59 -11.13 -14.50
C THR A 121 21.01 -9.70 -14.44
N PRO A 122 21.17 -8.89 -15.50
CA PRO A 122 20.54 -7.57 -15.57
C PRO A 122 19.02 -7.59 -15.32
N THR A 123 18.35 -8.62 -15.79
CA THR A 123 16.91 -8.82 -15.59
C THR A 123 16.56 -8.93 -14.11
N ILE A 124 17.28 -9.77 -13.36
CA ILE A 124 17.05 -9.94 -11.92
C ILE A 124 17.36 -8.65 -11.16
N VAL A 125 18.46 -7.97 -11.51
CA VAL A 125 18.81 -6.69 -10.87
C VAL A 125 17.71 -5.67 -11.09
N ASN A 126 17.23 -5.51 -12.33
CA ASN A 126 16.16 -4.56 -12.66
C ASN A 126 14.81 -4.91 -12.02
N THR A 127 14.54 -6.20 -11.80
CA THR A 127 13.30 -6.63 -11.12
C THR A 127 13.38 -6.40 -9.61
N LEU A 128 14.55 -6.62 -9.00
CA LEU A 128 14.72 -6.54 -7.56
C LEU A 128 15.02 -5.14 -7.04
N ILE A 129 15.76 -4.34 -7.80
CA ILE A 129 16.30 -3.06 -7.33
C ILE A 129 15.50 -1.90 -7.91
N LYS A 130 14.96 -1.08 -7.02
CA LYS A 130 14.29 0.16 -7.38
C LYS A 130 15.28 1.33 -7.49
N ARG A 131 16.25 1.41 -6.56
CA ARG A 131 17.18 2.54 -6.45
C ARG A 131 18.44 2.12 -5.69
N ILE A 132 19.56 2.66 -6.10
CA ILE A 132 20.84 2.56 -5.38
C ILE A 132 21.30 3.98 -5.09
N GLU A 133 21.57 4.28 -3.83
CA GLU A 133 22.11 5.56 -3.38
C GLU A 133 23.52 5.33 -2.86
N VAL A 134 24.47 6.05 -3.44
CA VAL A 134 25.88 6.03 -3.04
C VAL A 134 26.16 7.30 -2.27
N HIS A 135 26.53 7.18 -1.02
CA HIS A 135 26.80 8.30 -0.13
C HIS A 135 28.27 8.76 -0.23
N ASN A 136 28.56 9.90 0.36
CA ASN A 136 29.92 10.38 0.49
C ASN A 136 30.76 9.42 1.35
N SER A 137 32.05 9.30 1.01
CA SER A 137 32.96 8.45 1.77
C SER A 137 33.17 9.00 3.19
N GLU A 138 33.05 8.11 4.17
CA GLU A 138 33.28 8.39 5.58
C GLU A 138 34.51 7.62 6.07
N LYS A 139 35.29 8.20 7.03
CA LYS A 139 36.36 7.48 7.70
C LYS A 139 35.77 6.59 8.78
N GLY A 140 35.95 5.29 8.68
CA GLY A 140 35.61 4.35 9.73
C GLY A 140 36.55 4.46 10.95
N GLU A 141 36.20 3.80 12.04
CA GLU A 141 37.05 3.68 13.22
C GLU A 141 38.37 2.95 12.93
N ASP A 142 38.41 2.14 11.88
CA ASP A 142 39.59 1.46 11.35
C ASP A 142 40.54 2.38 10.54
N GLY A 143 40.19 3.66 10.39
CA GLY A 143 40.94 4.65 9.59
C GLY A 143 40.79 4.50 8.09
N ILE A 144 40.03 3.50 7.60
CA ILE A 144 39.77 3.24 6.19
C ILE A 144 38.58 4.09 5.72
N LYS A 145 38.61 4.53 4.46
CA LYS A 145 37.46 5.22 3.85
C LYS A 145 36.42 4.18 3.40
N HIS A 146 35.23 4.29 3.97
CA HIS A 146 34.06 3.53 3.57
C HIS A 146 33.08 4.39 2.78
N VAL A 147 32.46 3.81 1.77
CA VAL A 147 31.39 4.46 0.98
C VAL A 147 30.09 3.74 1.32
N PRO A 148 29.20 4.34 2.12
CA PRO A 148 27.89 3.74 2.40
C PRO A 148 27.07 3.67 1.11
N ILE A 149 26.40 2.54 0.91
CA ILE A 149 25.53 2.29 -0.25
C ILE A 149 24.19 1.78 0.26
N ASP A 150 23.14 2.53 0.00
CA ASP A 150 21.76 2.13 0.28
C ASP A 150 21.12 1.51 -0.95
N ILE A 151 20.59 0.32 -0.80
CA ILE A 151 19.88 -0.40 -1.85
C ILE A 151 18.41 -0.49 -1.48
N SER A 152 17.58 0.24 -2.21
CA SER A 152 16.13 0.15 -2.12
C SER A 152 15.62 -0.93 -3.06
N PHE A 153 15.03 -1.97 -2.49
CA PHE A 153 14.42 -3.04 -3.26
C PHE A 153 12.99 -2.67 -3.71
N ALA A 154 12.58 -3.22 -4.83
CA ALA A 154 11.20 -3.09 -5.31
C ALA A 154 10.23 -3.67 -4.27
N ALA A 155 9.09 -3.03 -4.05
CA ALA A 155 8.04 -3.40 -3.11
C ALA A 155 8.37 -3.35 -1.61
N VAL A 156 9.62 -3.53 -1.21
CA VAL A 156 9.99 -3.69 0.22
C VAL A 156 10.93 -2.60 0.75
N GLY A 157 11.45 -1.74 -0.13
CA GLY A 157 12.36 -0.66 0.26
C GLY A 157 13.74 -1.16 0.71
N ILE A 158 14.34 -0.50 1.70
CA ILE A 158 15.64 -0.92 2.25
C ILE A 158 15.42 -2.09 3.21
N ILE A 159 16.15 -3.18 2.98
CA ILE A 159 16.10 -4.38 3.84
C ILE A 159 17.34 -4.38 4.73
N ASN A 160 17.11 -4.20 6.02
CA ASN A 160 18.12 -4.44 7.03
C ASN A 160 18.09 -5.93 7.41
N ILE A 161 19.21 -6.62 7.20
CA ILE A 161 19.33 -8.02 7.63
C ILE A 161 19.46 -8.02 9.15
N PRO A 162 18.52 -8.64 9.88
CA PRO A 162 18.56 -8.63 11.34
C PRO A 162 19.78 -9.41 11.84
N THR A 163 20.29 -9.01 12.99
CA THR A 163 21.28 -9.79 13.72
C THR A 163 20.66 -11.10 14.24
N GLU A 164 21.48 -12.05 14.63
CA GLU A 164 21.02 -13.34 15.17
C GLU A 164 20.10 -13.14 16.38
N LYS A 165 20.41 -12.19 17.27
CA LYS A 165 19.58 -11.86 18.43
C LYS A 165 18.21 -11.32 18.03
N GLU A 166 18.17 -10.40 17.07
CA GLU A 166 16.91 -9.83 16.56
C GLU A 166 16.08 -10.88 15.82
N LEU A 167 16.74 -11.81 15.13
CA LEU A 167 16.07 -12.91 14.43
C LEU A 167 15.39 -13.86 15.44
N ILE A 168 16.10 -14.25 16.52
CA ILE A 168 15.54 -15.10 17.57
C ILE A 168 14.36 -14.39 18.24
N ALA A 169 14.52 -13.11 18.62
CA ALA A 169 13.44 -12.33 19.23
C ALA A 169 12.21 -12.23 18.32
N ALA A 170 12.43 -12.00 17.01
CA ALA A 170 11.33 -11.97 16.04
C ALA A 170 10.63 -13.33 15.88
N MET A 171 11.38 -14.45 15.95
CA MET A 171 10.80 -15.80 15.91
C MET A 171 9.97 -16.11 17.16
N GLU A 172 10.40 -15.68 18.33
CA GLU A 172 9.67 -15.82 19.60
C GLU A 172 8.39 -14.98 19.56
N GLU A 173 8.50 -13.71 19.17
CA GLU A 173 7.35 -12.83 19.03
C GLU A 173 6.31 -13.36 18.02
N MET A 174 6.77 -13.91 16.90
CA MET A 174 5.89 -14.53 15.88
C MET A 174 5.14 -15.74 16.43
N ARG A 175 5.74 -16.49 17.36
CA ARG A 175 5.08 -17.63 18.04
C ARG A 175 4.02 -17.18 19.04
N GLU A 176 4.31 -16.12 19.80
CA GLU A 176 3.40 -15.56 20.79
C GLU A 176 2.24 -14.79 20.15
N ASN A 177 2.52 -14.07 19.06
CA ASN A 177 1.57 -13.23 18.33
C ASN A 177 1.58 -13.59 16.83
N PRO A 178 1.03 -14.75 16.43
CA PRO A 178 0.96 -15.09 15.02
C PRO A 178 0.07 -14.06 14.30
N LEU A 179 0.61 -13.48 13.21
CA LEU A 179 -0.22 -12.67 12.32
C LEU A 179 -1.39 -13.51 11.87
N LYS A 180 -2.61 -13.08 12.16
CA LYS A 180 -3.80 -13.74 11.67
C LYS A 180 -3.71 -13.76 10.15
N SER A 181 -3.48 -14.94 9.58
CA SER A 181 -3.57 -15.17 8.14
C SER A 181 -4.99 -14.81 7.70
N ALA A 182 -5.09 -13.77 6.89
CA ALA A 182 -6.33 -13.45 6.20
C ALA A 182 -6.47 -14.34 4.96
#